data_8eaaf1bd8850c5ee92c30c131261d648
#
_entry.id   8eaaf1bd8850c5ee92c30c131261d648
#
_cell.length_a   1.000
_cell.length_b   1.000
_cell.length_c   1.000
_cell.angle_alpha   90.00
_cell.angle_beta   90.00
_cell.angle_gamma   90.00
#
_symmetry.space_group_name_H-M   'P 1'
#
loop_
_entity.id
_entity.type
_entity.pdbx_description
1 polymer ?
#
loop_
_entity_poly.entity_id
_entity_poly.type
_entity_poly.pdbx_seq_one_letter_code
_entity_poly.pdbx_strand_id
1 'polypeptide(L)'
;MNKLPKNIKINVSCLPPSEKDIKQLLINVVTDYSTRYGLTITDKPMQIHVCLVEYDIDSKSQGLTAMSDDCGRMLIQVRDPFMNDWEGNPYMVDHFLAVLCHEFVHAAQFLCNRKGFTVKGLKYDKLDEFEEYCFEPMEMEARMLEYFYAEKYGDKII
;
A
#
# COMPACT_ATOMS: atom_id res chain seq x y z
N MET A 1 20.05 -0.26 -5.98
CA MET A 1 18.85 -0.46 -5.18
C MET A 1 18.26 0.87 -4.75
N ASN A 2 16.94 1.01 -4.87
CA ASN A 2 16.24 2.20 -4.38
C ASN A 2 16.35 2.29 -2.85
N LYS A 3 16.44 3.52 -2.36
CA LYS A 3 16.50 3.82 -0.93
C LYS A 3 15.58 4.99 -0.62
N LEU A 4 14.97 4.98 0.54
CA LEU A 4 14.22 6.13 1.05
C LEU A 4 15.14 7.07 1.83
N PRO A 5 14.75 8.36 1.99
CA PRO A 5 15.47 9.28 2.85
C PRO A 5 15.63 8.75 4.28
N LYS A 6 16.67 9.18 4.98
CA LYS A 6 17.00 8.68 6.32
C LYS A 6 15.96 9.01 7.39
N ASN A 7 15.12 10.01 7.15
CA ASN A 7 14.02 10.38 8.05
C ASN A 7 12.86 9.37 8.04
N ILE A 8 12.83 8.46 7.08
CA ILE A 8 11.82 7.41 6.98
C ILE A 8 12.38 6.12 7.56
N LYS A 9 11.73 5.60 8.59
CA LYS A 9 12.05 4.32 9.23
C LYS A 9 10.94 3.33 8.97
N ILE A 10 11.30 2.11 8.59
CA ILE A 10 10.36 1.06 8.24
C ILE A 10 10.59 -0.16 9.13
N ASN A 11 9.55 -0.61 9.79
CA ASN A 11 9.53 -1.88 10.54
C ASN A 11 8.46 -2.79 9.95
N VAL A 12 8.81 -4.03 9.69
CA VAL A 12 7.88 -5.03 9.15
C VAL A 12 7.72 -6.14 10.17
N SER A 13 6.47 -6.41 10.55
CA SER A 13 6.11 -7.51 11.44
C SER A 13 5.49 -8.63 10.60
N CYS A 14 6.31 -9.59 10.25
CA CYS A 14 5.92 -10.81 9.54
C CYS A 14 6.94 -11.91 9.82
N LEU A 15 6.63 -13.13 9.41
CA LEU A 15 7.57 -14.24 9.54
C LEU A 15 8.72 -14.10 8.53
N PRO A 16 10.01 -14.21 8.96
CA PRO A 16 11.12 -14.27 8.02
C PRO A 16 10.97 -15.47 7.08
N PRO A 17 11.46 -15.39 5.81
CA PRO A 17 12.37 -14.39 5.26
C PRO A 17 11.71 -13.19 4.56
N SER A 18 10.39 -13.12 4.55
CA SER A 18 9.64 -12.13 3.77
C SER A 18 9.82 -10.69 4.22
N GLU A 19 10.24 -10.47 5.46
CA GLU A 19 10.37 -9.12 6.04
C GLU A 19 11.23 -8.18 5.18
N LYS A 20 12.40 -8.63 4.78
CA LYS A 20 13.32 -7.86 3.95
C LYS A 20 12.74 -7.54 2.58
N ASP A 21 12.07 -8.50 1.97
CA ASP A 21 11.49 -8.35 0.64
C ASP A 21 10.28 -7.43 0.67
N ILE A 22 9.44 -7.53 1.71
CA ILE A 22 8.31 -6.63 1.90
C ILE A 22 8.78 -5.20 2.11
N LYS A 23 9.81 -5.00 2.92
CA LYS A 23 10.42 -3.68 3.12
C LYS A 23 10.94 -3.10 1.81
N GLN A 24 11.64 -3.90 1.01
CA GLN A 24 12.16 -3.45 -0.28
C GLN A 24 11.05 -3.14 -1.28
N LEU A 25 9.96 -3.90 -1.26
CA LEU A 25 8.78 -3.62 -2.08
C LEU A 25 8.19 -2.23 -1.75
N LEU A 26 8.02 -1.93 -0.47
CA LEU A 26 7.54 -0.62 -0.05
C LEU A 26 8.47 0.49 -0.54
N ILE A 27 9.78 0.33 -0.38
CA ILE A 27 10.78 1.29 -0.85
C ILE A 27 10.66 1.49 -2.37
N ASN A 28 10.53 0.41 -3.13
CA ASN A 28 10.40 0.46 -4.58
C ASN A 28 9.12 1.19 -5.02
N VAL A 29 7.99 0.89 -4.39
CA VAL A 29 6.72 1.54 -4.71
C VAL A 29 6.79 3.04 -4.43
N VAL A 30 7.25 3.42 -3.24
CA VAL A 30 7.33 4.84 -2.85
C VAL A 30 8.29 5.61 -3.77
N THR A 31 9.43 5.04 -4.08
CA THR A 31 10.44 5.67 -4.94
C THR A 31 9.92 5.84 -6.37
N ASP A 32 9.32 4.80 -6.94
CA ASP A 32 8.74 4.86 -8.27
C ASP A 32 7.60 5.88 -8.34
N TYR A 33 6.72 5.87 -7.33
CA TYR A 33 5.59 6.81 -7.25
C TYR A 33 6.08 8.26 -7.21
N SER A 34 7.04 8.54 -6.34
CA SER A 34 7.65 9.87 -6.23
C SER A 34 8.24 10.33 -7.57
N THR A 35 8.99 9.47 -8.23
CA THR A 35 9.62 9.76 -9.53
C THR A 35 8.57 9.95 -10.63
N ARG A 36 7.59 9.07 -10.67
CA ARG A 36 6.53 9.07 -11.69
C ARG A 36 5.75 10.37 -11.71
N TYR A 37 5.45 10.93 -10.57
CA TYR A 37 4.66 12.16 -10.46
C TYR A 37 5.50 13.41 -10.16
N GLY A 38 6.83 13.29 -10.13
CA GLY A 38 7.71 14.42 -9.85
C GLY A 38 7.51 15.00 -8.46
N LEU A 39 7.24 14.16 -7.47
CA LEU A 39 6.91 14.59 -6.11
C LEU A 39 8.11 14.43 -5.17
N THR A 40 8.12 15.23 -4.11
CA THR A 40 9.12 15.14 -3.06
C THR A 40 8.58 14.34 -1.88
N ILE A 41 9.35 13.35 -1.43
CA ILE A 41 9.03 12.60 -0.21
C ILE A 41 9.25 13.54 1.00
N THR A 42 8.34 13.48 1.97
CA THR A 42 8.39 14.32 3.17
C THR A 42 9.77 14.31 3.83
N ASP A 43 10.22 15.45 4.35
CA ASP A 43 11.44 15.58 5.13
C ASP A 43 11.21 15.41 6.64
N LYS A 44 9.95 15.27 7.05
CA LYS A 44 9.58 15.04 8.45
C LYS A 44 9.94 13.62 8.89
N PRO A 45 10.35 13.42 10.16
CA PRO A 45 10.53 12.08 10.69
C PRO A 45 9.26 11.26 10.60
N MET A 46 9.37 10.04 10.06
CA MET A 46 8.23 9.14 9.88
C MET A 46 8.64 7.72 10.23
N GLN A 47 7.82 7.06 11.05
CA GLN A 47 7.96 5.63 11.34
C GLN A 47 6.81 4.89 10.69
N ILE A 48 7.14 3.95 9.80
CA ILE A 48 6.16 3.14 9.11
C ILE A 48 6.22 1.72 9.68
N HIS A 49 5.08 1.22 10.14
CA HIS A 49 4.92 -0.16 10.58
C HIS A 49 4.06 -0.90 9.58
N VAL A 50 4.62 -1.97 9.00
CA VAL A 50 3.90 -2.89 8.13
C VAL A 50 3.63 -4.15 8.92
N CYS A 51 2.36 -4.48 9.12
CA CYS A 51 1.93 -5.65 9.89
C CYS A 51 1.13 -6.58 8.99
N LEU A 52 1.59 -7.82 8.85
CA LEU A 52 0.79 -8.86 8.25
C LEU A 52 -0.02 -9.51 9.36
N VAL A 53 -1.34 -9.49 9.22
CA VAL A 53 -2.27 -9.94 10.25
C VAL A 53 -2.99 -11.22 9.84
N GLU A 54 -3.33 -12.04 10.83
CA GLU A 54 -3.94 -13.35 10.61
C GLU A 54 -5.44 -13.27 10.28
N TYR A 55 -6.10 -12.20 10.73
CA TYR A 55 -7.56 -12.05 10.65
C TYR A 55 -7.92 -10.84 9.78
N ASP A 56 -9.20 -10.74 9.42
CA ASP A 56 -9.71 -9.56 8.72
C ASP A 56 -9.55 -8.31 9.59
N ILE A 57 -9.05 -7.25 8.99
CA ILE A 57 -8.81 -5.96 9.67
C ILE A 57 -10.13 -5.36 10.12
N ASP A 58 -11.13 -5.46 9.26
CA ASP A 58 -12.54 -5.30 9.60
C ASP A 58 -13.33 -6.33 8.78
N SER A 59 -14.66 -6.35 8.88
CA SER A 59 -15.48 -7.34 8.20
C SER A 59 -15.41 -7.29 6.68
N LYS A 60 -14.75 -6.30 6.08
CA LYS A 60 -14.75 -6.06 4.64
C LYS A 60 -13.38 -5.75 4.04
N SER A 61 -12.41 -5.32 4.85
CA SER A 61 -11.11 -4.86 4.36
C SER A 61 -10.04 -5.93 4.50
N GLN A 62 -9.22 -6.07 3.46
CA GLN A 62 -8.05 -6.93 3.47
C GLN A 62 -6.75 -6.15 3.71
N GLY A 63 -6.82 -4.83 3.64
CA GLY A 63 -5.71 -3.95 3.90
C GLY A 63 -6.17 -2.61 4.47
N LEU A 64 -5.29 -1.95 5.18
CA LEU A 64 -5.52 -0.63 5.77
C LEU A 64 -4.21 0.13 5.86
N THR A 65 -4.22 1.38 5.43
CA THR A 65 -3.15 2.33 5.68
C THR A 65 -3.71 3.52 6.45
N ALA A 66 -3.16 3.75 7.63
CA ALA A 66 -3.56 4.85 8.49
C ALA A 66 -2.33 5.65 8.90
N MET A 67 -2.45 6.98 8.89
CA MET A 67 -1.38 7.88 9.29
C MET A 67 -1.82 8.73 10.47
N SER A 68 -0.92 8.87 11.46
CA SER A 68 -1.09 9.80 12.56
C SER A 68 -0.19 11.01 12.30
N ASP A 69 -0.79 12.13 11.91
CA ASP A 69 -0.08 13.37 11.59
C ASP A 69 0.68 13.93 12.80
N ASP A 70 0.14 13.78 14.00
CA ASP A 70 0.68 14.35 15.23
C ASP A 70 1.94 13.63 15.70
N CYS A 71 2.10 12.33 15.36
CA CYS A 71 3.17 11.49 15.90
C CYS A 71 4.21 11.07 14.87
N GLY A 72 4.02 11.41 13.60
CA GLY A 72 4.90 10.93 12.53
C GLY A 72 4.90 9.42 12.40
N ARG A 73 3.74 8.78 12.55
CA ARG A 73 3.59 7.33 12.47
C ARG A 73 2.61 6.95 11.39
N MET A 74 2.91 5.86 10.71
CA MET A 74 2.04 5.26 9.70
C MET A 74 1.92 3.77 10.00
N LEU A 75 0.70 3.26 9.99
CA LEU A 75 0.41 1.85 10.16
C LEU A 75 -0.16 1.30 8.85
N ILE A 76 0.44 0.24 8.35
CA ILE A 76 -0.05 -0.50 7.19
C ILE A 76 -0.35 -1.91 7.67
N GLN A 77 -1.60 -2.34 7.57
CA GLN A 77 -2.03 -3.69 7.92
C GLN A 77 -2.53 -4.39 6.67
N VAL A 78 -2.06 -5.59 6.45
CA VAL A 78 -2.50 -6.43 5.32
C VAL A 78 -2.70 -7.84 5.84
N ARG A 79 -3.76 -8.50 5.39
CA ARG A 79 -4.05 -9.86 5.77
C ARG A 79 -3.00 -10.80 5.17
N ASP A 80 -2.40 -11.62 6.03
CA ASP A 80 -1.40 -12.60 5.60
C ASP A 80 -2.09 -13.86 5.07
N PRO A 81 -1.95 -14.18 3.78
CA PRO A 81 -2.60 -15.35 3.20
C PRO A 81 -1.96 -16.67 3.63
N PHE A 82 -0.73 -16.62 4.19
CA PHE A 82 0.00 -17.82 4.58
C PHE A 82 -0.36 -18.32 5.97
N MET A 83 -1.13 -17.54 6.74
CA MET A 83 -1.56 -17.90 8.10
C MET A 83 -2.91 -18.60 8.16
N ASN A 84 -3.58 -18.79 7.05
CA ASN A 84 -4.90 -19.43 6.95
C ASN A 84 -4.90 -20.47 5.82
N ASP A 85 -6.05 -21.07 5.55
CA ASP A 85 -6.26 -22.13 4.55
C ASP A 85 -6.00 -21.70 3.09
N TRP A 86 -5.26 -20.64 2.88
CA TRP A 86 -4.97 -20.08 1.57
C TRP A 86 -3.65 -20.61 0.99
N GLU A 87 -2.92 -21.38 1.77
CA GLU A 87 -1.64 -21.95 1.34
C GLU A 87 -1.80 -22.78 0.07
N GLY A 88 -0.89 -22.55 -0.88
CA GLY A 88 -0.87 -23.28 -2.13
C GLY A 88 -1.89 -22.82 -3.18
N ASN A 89 -2.68 -21.78 -2.91
CA ASN A 89 -3.58 -21.22 -3.91
C ASN A 89 -2.92 -20.02 -4.62
N PRO A 90 -2.44 -20.15 -5.87
CA PRO A 90 -1.76 -19.06 -6.57
C PRO A 90 -2.63 -17.81 -6.73
N TYR A 91 -3.94 -17.98 -6.88
CA TYR A 91 -4.88 -16.87 -6.99
C TYR A 91 -4.87 -15.99 -5.74
N MET A 92 -4.80 -16.61 -4.57
CA MET A 92 -4.75 -15.88 -3.29
C MET A 92 -3.44 -15.13 -3.11
N VAL A 93 -2.35 -15.67 -3.61
CA VAL A 93 -1.03 -15.02 -3.57
C VAL A 93 -1.01 -13.76 -4.44
N ASP A 94 -1.52 -13.84 -5.67
CA ASP A 94 -1.62 -12.68 -6.55
C ASP A 94 -2.52 -11.60 -5.94
N HIS A 95 -3.61 -12.00 -5.33
CA HIS A 95 -4.50 -11.08 -4.64
C HIS A 95 -3.81 -10.40 -3.45
N PHE A 96 -3.05 -11.16 -2.66
CA PHE A 96 -2.27 -10.62 -1.55
C PHE A 96 -1.28 -9.56 -2.02
N LEU A 97 -0.53 -9.84 -3.10
CA LEU A 97 0.41 -8.88 -3.66
C LEU A 97 -0.29 -7.60 -4.15
N ALA A 98 -1.45 -7.73 -4.78
CA ALA A 98 -2.22 -6.58 -5.21
C ALA A 98 -2.69 -5.74 -4.02
N VAL A 99 -3.20 -6.35 -2.96
CA VAL A 99 -3.61 -5.65 -1.75
C VAL A 99 -2.41 -4.97 -1.08
N LEU A 100 -1.29 -5.66 -0.97
CA LEU A 100 -0.08 -5.11 -0.38
C LEU A 100 0.41 -3.88 -1.16
N CYS A 101 0.48 -3.97 -2.48
CA CYS A 101 0.87 -2.85 -3.34
C CYS A 101 -0.15 -1.72 -3.29
N HIS A 102 -1.44 -2.02 -3.20
CA HIS A 102 -2.51 -1.03 -3.01
C HIS A 102 -2.24 -0.17 -1.78
N GLU A 103 -1.99 -0.82 -0.64
CA GLU A 103 -1.71 -0.12 0.60
C GLU A 103 -0.38 0.66 0.53
N PHE A 104 0.61 0.13 -0.17
CA PHE A 104 1.90 0.82 -0.36
C PHE A 104 1.75 2.06 -1.26
N VAL A 105 0.82 2.07 -2.20
CA VAL A 105 0.47 3.28 -2.95
C VAL A 105 -0.12 4.34 -2.02
N HIS A 106 -1.01 3.97 -1.11
CA HIS A 106 -1.52 4.91 -0.10
C HIS A 106 -0.40 5.47 0.79
N ALA A 107 0.55 4.63 1.19
CA ALA A 107 1.72 5.10 1.92
C ALA A 107 2.50 6.15 1.11
N ALA A 108 2.71 5.90 -0.18
CA ALA A 108 3.37 6.85 -1.07
C ALA A 108 2.59 8.16 -1.21
N GLN A 109 1.27 8.08 -1.32
CA GLN A 109 0.41 9.28 -1.36
C GLN A 109 0.59 10.14 -0.11
N PHE A 110 0.58 9.52 1.06
CA PHE A 110 0.78 10.26 2.32
C PHE A 110 2.20 10.83 2.42
N LEU A 111 3.23 10.05 2.09
CA LEU A 111 4.61 10.51 2.17
C LEU A 111 4.93 11.63 1.18
N CYS A 112 4.26 11.67 0.05
CA CYS A 112 4.42 12.69 -0.99
C CYS A 112 3.37 13.79 -0.91
N ASN A 113 2.48 13.74 0.07
CA ASN A 113 1.38 14.69 0.26
C ASN A 113 0.53 14.87 -1.02
N ARG A 114 0.17 13.76 -1.64
CA ARG A 114 -0.64 13.75 -2.86
C ARG A 114 -2.01 13.13 -2.56
N LYS A 115 -3.06 13.76 -3.06
CA LYS A 115 -4.46 13.33 -2.87
C LYS A 115 -4.99 12.49 -4.05
N GLY A 116 -4.10 11.79 -4.75
CA GLY A 116 -4.46 11.05 -5.95
C GLY A 116 -4.65 11.97 -7.16
N PHE A 117 -5.25 11.45 -8.20
CA PHE A 117 -5.55 12.25 -9.39
C PHE A 117 -7.04 12.57 -9.45
N THR A 118 -7.37 13.70 -10.08
CA THR A 118 -8.75 14.13 -10.27
C THR A 118 -9.21 13.76 -11.67
N VAL A 119 -10.35 13.10 -11.77
CA VAL A 119 -11.00 12.82 -13.04
C VAL A 119 -12.07 13.89 -13.26
N LYS A 120 -11.79 14.81 -14.19
CA LYS A 120 -12.73 15.90 -14.50
C LYS A 120 -13.93 15.36 -15.28
N GLY A 121 -15.12 15.86 -14.95
CA GLY A 121 -16.34 15.59 -15.69
C GLY A 121 -17.06 14.28 -15.36
N LEU A 122 -16.55 13.50 -14.41
CA LEU A 122 -17.29 12.35 -13.91
C LEU A 122 -18.39 12.83 -12.96
N LYS A 123 -19.63 12.52 -13.31
CA LYS A 123 -20.79 12.73 -12.43
C LYS A 123 -21.16 11.39 -11.81
N TYR A 124 -21.13 11.33 -10.50
CA TYR A 124 -21.41 10.12 -9.73
C TYR A 124 -22.86 10.16 -9.24
N ASP A 125 -23.82 10.13 -10.15
CA ASP A 125 -25.22 10.06 -9.77
C ASP A 125 -25.58 8.64 -9.34
N LYS A 126 -26.19 8.48 -8.16
CA LYS A 126 -26.75 7.23 -7.66
C LYS A 126 -25.74 6.11 -7.37
N LEU A 127 -24.56 6.44 -6.89
CA LEU A 127 -23.58 5.45 -6.43
C LEU A 127 -23.88 5.04 -4.99
N ASP A 128 -23.66 3.76 -4.66
CA ASP A 128 -23.66 3.33 -3.27
C ASP A 128 -22.36 3.75 -2.58
N GLU A 129 -22.25 3.56 -1.25
CA GLU A 129 -21.08 3.98 -0.48
C GLU A 129 -19.78 3.31 -0.96
N PHE A 130 -19.85 2.04 -1.36
CA PHE A 130 -18.68 1.32 -1.85
C PHE A 130 -18.22 1.86 -3.20
N GLU A 131 -19.15 2.16 -4.11
CA GLU A 131 -18.82 2.74 -5.42
C GLU A 131 -18.22 4.13 -5.26
N GLU A 132 -18.79 4.98 -4.40
CA GLU A 132 -18.23 6.30 -4.08
C GLU A 132 -16.80 6.18 -3.55
N TYR A 133 -16.55 5.24 -2.65
CA TYR A 133 -15.22 4.95 -2.11
C TYR A 133 -14.24 4.56 -3.22
N CYS A 134 -14.64 3.68 -4.13
CA CYS A 134 -13.80 3.24 -5.24
C CYS A 134 -13.42 4.36 -6.20
N PHE A 135 -14.25 5.41 -6.30
CA PHE A 135 -14.01 6.55 -7.18
C PHE A 135 -13.32 7.73 -6.49
N GLU A 136 -13.01 7.65 -5.23
CA GLU A 136 -12.17 8.67 -4.59
C GLU A 136 -10.80 8.72 -5.28
N PRO A 137 -10.24 9.92 -5.53
CA PRO A 137 -9.00 10.04 -6.30
C PRO A 137 -7.83 9.21 -5.78
N MET A 138 -7.66 9.13 -4.47
CA MET A 138 -6.61 8.30 -3.86
C MET A 138 -6.86 6.83 -4.11
N GLU A 139 -8.10 6.38 -3.98
CA GLU A 139 -8.48 5.00 -4.14
C GLU A 139 -8.40 4.55 -5.61
N MET A 140 -8.84 5.39 -6.54
CA MET A 140 -8.71 5.11 -7.97
C MET A 140 -7.25 4.95 -8.38
N GLU A 141 -6.39 5.82 -7.92
CA GLU A 141 -4.97 5.77 -8.23
C GLU A 141 -4.34 4.48 -7.67
N ALA A 142 -4.66 4.13 -6.42
CA ALA A 142 -4.16 2.91 -5.80
C ALA A 142 -4.63 1.66 -6.57
N ARG A 143 -5.89 1.62 -7.00
CA ARG A 143 -6.43 0.50 -7.79
C ARG A 143 -5.79 0.40 -9.17
N MET A 144 -5.46 1.52 -9.80
CA MET A 144 -4.78 1.52 -11.09
C MET A 144 -3.33 1.04 -10.99
N LEU A 145 -2.65 1.32 -9.88
CA LEU A 145 -1.24 1.01 -9.71
C LEU A 145 -0.96 -0.32 -9.01
N GLU A 146 -1.96 -0.90 -8.32
CA GLU A 146 -1.75 -2.11 -7.51
C GLU A 146 -1.20 -3.29 -8.31
N TYR A 147 -1.78 -3.60 -9.45
CA TYR A 147 -1.31 -4.69 -10.30
C TYR A 147 -0.02 -4.34 -11.03
N PHE A 148 0.12 -3.09 -11.43
CA PHE A 148 1.35 -2.63 -12.05
C PHE A 148 2.55 -2.84 -11.14
N TYR A 149 2.44 -2.46 -9.87
CA TYR A 149 3.52 -2.64 -8.91
C TYR A 149 3.69 -4.09 -8.47
N ALA A 150 2.59 -4.83 -8.33
CA ALA A 150 2.66 -6.25 -8.01
C ALA A 150 3.42 -7.03 -9.10
N GLU A 151 3.15 -6.74 -10.35
CA GLU A 151 3.84 -7.35 -11.48
C GLU A 151 5.30 -6.92 -11.56
N LYS A 152 5.58 -5.64 -11.38
CA LYS A 152 6.93 -5.09 -11.54
C LYS A 152 7.88 -5.50 -10.41
N TYR A 153 7.40 -5.56 -9.18
CA TYR A 153 8.24 -5.72 -8.00
C TYR A 153 7.90 -6.91 -7.10
N GLY A 154 6.79 -7.60 -7.37
CA GLY A 154 6.27 -8.61 -6.45
C GLY A 154 6.89 -10.00 -6.55
N ASP A 155 7.65 -10.28 -7.58
CA ASP A 155 8.17 -11.63 -7.86
C ASP A 155 9.13 -12.16 -6.80
N LYS A 156 9.74 -11.30 -5.99
CA LYS A 156 10.66 -11.69 -4.91
C LYS A 156 9.97 -12.06 -3.61
N ILE A 157 8.68 -11.81 -3.49
CA ILE A 157 7.94 -12.03 -2.23
C ILE A 157 7.42 -13.45 -2.12
N ILE A 158 7.38 -14.15 -3.23
CA ILE A 158 6.81 -15.49 -3.30
C ILE A 158 7.84 -16.49 -3.78
#